data_f9d7fa80256f820d119ffea17a77b419
#
_entry.id   f9d7fa80256f820d119ffea17a77b419
#
_cell.length_a   1.000
_cell.length_b   1.000
_cell.length_c   1.000
_cell.angle_alpha   90.00
_cell.angle_beta   90.00
_cell.angle_gamma   90.00
#
_symmetry.space_group_name_H-M   'P 1'
#
loop_
_entity.id
_entity.type
_entity.pdbx_description
1 polymer ?
#
loop_
_entity_poly.entity_id
_entity_poly.type
_entity_poly.pdbx_seq_one_letter_code
_entity_poly.pdbx_strand_id
1 'polypeptide(L)'
;LTFHEVAALTAANIEARLPENTKVIYAPSVRDATLDAAFPQPAPVVPGDARRAFSVSNPGTFTVNGVVFSVCTHDALKHLSAHEISKGFVAKDRLTRLAGHFARQAHAYPLYPPDASACMDARHADALRLDVSPDVFILPSDLKTFVEDVDGVVCVNPGRLARGGGGGTLAKIVIHPASVEGLDDETAEHRVNKRARVDVMKIK
;
A
#
# COMPACT_ATOMS: atom_id res chain seq x y z
N LEU A 1 -22.49 7.12 19.67
CA LEU A 1 -21.62 7.45 18.53
C LEU A 1 -21.73 6.38 17.46
N THR A 2 -21.99 6.76 16.23
CA THR A 2 -21.94 5.89 15.05
C THR A 2 -20.48 5.65 14.63
N PHE A 3 -20.22 4.65 13.83
CA PHE A 3 -18.87 4.41 13.27
C PHE A 3 -18.38 5.60 12.44
N HIS A 4 -19.27 6.27 11.71
CA HIS A 4 -18.93 7.48 10.94
C HIS A 4 -18.53 8.66 11.84
N GLU A 5 -19.22 8.88 12.96
CA GLU A 5 -18.83 9.92 13.92
C GLU A 5 -17.48 9.63 14.57
N VAL A 6 -17.20 8.35 14.91
CA VAL A 6 -15.89 7.94 15.43
C VAL A 6 -14.80 8.15 14.40
N ALA A 7 -15.05 7.83 13.12
CA ALA A 7 -14.09 8.06 12.04
C ALA A 7 -13.81 9.56 11.86
N ALA A 8 -14.84 10.41 11.89
CA ALA A 8 -14.71 11.86 11.79
C ALA A 8 -13.90 12.45 12.95
N LEU A 9 -14.19 12.04 14.18
CA LEU A 9 -13.43 12.46 15.36
C LEU A 9 -11.96 12.01 15.30
N THR A 10 -11.73 10.81 14.79
CA THR A 10 -10.36 10.27 14.63
C THR A 10 -9.60 11.09 13.58
N ALA A 11 -10.20 11.39 12.43
CA ALA A 11 -9.59 12.20 11.38
C ALA A 11 -9.24 13.60 11.89
N ALA A 12 -10.17 14.26 12.59
CA ALA A 12 -9.95 15.58 13.19
C ALA A 12 -8.79 15.56 14.22
N ASN A 13 -8.74 14.54 15.07
CA ASN A 13 -7.65 14.37 16.05
C ASN A 13 -6.29 14.14 15.39
N ILE A 14 -6.24 13.41 14.28
CA ILE A 14 -5.02 13.20 13.49
C ILE A 14 -4.55 14.54 12.93
N GLU A 15 -5.42 15.28 12.23
CA GLU A 15 -5.06 16.59 11.66
C GLU A 15 -4.61 17.61 12.69
N ALA A 16 -5.26 17.66 13.86
CA ALA A 16 -4.89 18.58 14.93
C ALA A 16 -3.48 18.33 15.50
N ARG A 17 -2.97 17.11 15.38
CA ARG A 17 -1.65 16.71 15.93
C ARG A 17 -0.53 16.74 14.90
N LEU A 18 -0.86 16.83 13.61
CA LEU A 18 0.14 16.83 12.55
C LEU A 18 0.61 18.26 12.22
N PRO A 19 1.87 18.43 11.82
CA PRO A 19 2.39 19.69 11.29
C PRO A 19 1.53 20.23 10.14
N GLU A 20 1.45 21.55 9.99
CA GLU A 20 0.57 22.19 8.99
C GLU A 20 0.88 21.76 7.54
N ASN A 21 2.12 21.45 7.24
CA ASN A 21 2.56 21.02 5.90
C ASN A 21 2.33 19.53 5.62
N THR A 22 1.71 18.78 6.56
CA THR A 22 1.45 17.36 6.40
C THR A 22 0.14 17.13 5.65
N LYS A 23 0.17 16.26 4.65
CA LYS A 23 -1.01 15.73 3.96
C LYS A 23 -1.33 14.34 4.49
N VAL A 24 -2.60 13.99 4.60
CA VAL A 24 -3.07 12.68 5.05
C VAL A 24 -3.76 12.00 3.88
N ILE A 25 -3.38 10.78 3.57
CA ILE A 25 -4.02 9.98 2.52
C ILE A 25 -4.67 8.77 3.18
N TYR A 26 -5.98 8.64 3.02
CA TYR A 26 -6.77 7.52 3.50
C TYR A 26 -6.98 6.50 2.39
N ALA A 27 -6.56 5.27 2.61
CA ALA A 27 -6.91 4.11 1.78
C ALA A 27 -7.88 3.22 2.57
N PRO A 28 -9.01 2.80 2.00
CA PRO A 28 -9.98 1.96 2.69
C PRO A 28 -9.44 0.54 2.90
N SER A 29 -10.10 -0.21 3.75
CA SER A 29 -9.83 -1.62 3.99
C SER A 29 -11.14 -2.41 3.96
N VAL A 30 -11.09 -3.65 3.50
CA VAL A 30 -12.22 -4.60 3.59
C VAL A 30 -12.64 -4.92 5.04
N ARG A 31 -11.90 -4.37 6.01
CA ARG A 31 -12.20 -4.48 7.46
C ARG A 31 -12.76 -3.20 8.06
N ASP A 32 -12.97 -2.16 7.24
CA ASP A 32 -13.57 -0.93 7.72
C ASP A 32 -15.03 -1.14 8.09
N ALA A 33 -15.43 -0.56 9.24
CA ALA A 33 -16.80 -0.61 9.70
C ALA A 33 -17.73 0.39 8.97
N THR A 34 -17.15 1.28 8.15
CA THR A 34 -17.88 2.34 7.45
C THR A 34 -18.06 2.07 5.95
N LEU A 35 -17.49 0.99 5.43
CA LEU A 35 -17.51 0.62 4.02
C LEU A 35 -17.86 -0.86 3.85
N ASP A 36 -18.38 -1.20 2.68
CA ASP A 36 -18.62 -2.58 2.31
C ASP A 36 -17.30 -3.37 2.19
N ALA A 37 -17.33 -4.61 2.64
CA ALA A 37 -16.16 -5.51 2.63
C ALA A 37 -15.85 -6.10 1.25
N ALA A 38 -16.52 -5.66 0.18
CA ALA A 38 -16.25 -6.09 -1.19
C ALA A 38 -15.01 -5.41 -1.76
N PHE A 39 -14.19 -6.17 -2.48
CA PHE A 39 -12.96 -5.69 -3.12
C PHE A 39 -13.09 -5.80 -4.65
N PRO A 40 -12.65 -4.79 -5.43
CA PRO A 40 -12.03 -3.53 -5.02
C PRO A 40 -13.00 -2.56 -4.34
N GLN A 41 -12.45 -1.59 -3.59
CA GLN A 41 -13.23 -0.60 -2.85
C GLN A 41 -13.07 0.80 -3.45
N PRO A 42 -14.15 1.60 -3.52
CA PRO A 42 -14.05 3.00 -3.90
C PRO A 42 -13.29 3.81 -2.83
N ALA A 43 -12.82 4.99 -3.21
CA ALA A 43 -12.24 5.92 -2.26
C ALA A 43 -13.28 6.31 -1.19
N PRO A 44 -12.94 6.24 0.10
CA PRO A 44 -13.86 6.62 1.16
C PRO A 44 -14.11 8.12 1.13
N VAL A 45 -15.28 8.53 1.59
CA VAL A 45 -15.52 9.95 1.88
C VAL A 45 -14.62 10.35 3.05
N VAL A 46 -13.80 11.38 2.86
CA VAL A 46 -12.97 11.90 3.96
C VAL A 46 -13.88 12.42 5.06
N PRO A 47 -13.73 11.90 6.29
CA PRO A 47 -14.62 12.31 7.38
C PRO A 47 -14.40 13.78 7.79
N GLY A 48 -15.49 14.54 7.95
CA GLY A 48 -15.45 15.90 8.47
C GLY A 48 -14.90 16.95 7.47
N ASP A 49 -14.49 18.10 8.01
CA ASP A 49 -13.96 19.25 7.23
C ASP A 49 -12.42 19.18 7.08
N ALA A 50 -11.87 17.97 6.98
CA ALA A 50 -10.44 17.75 6.95
C ALA A 50 -9.82 18.31 5.65
N ARG A 51 -9.23 19.51 5.71
CA ARG A 51 -8.68 20.23 4.55
C ARG A 51 -7.38 19.65 3.99
N ARG A 52 -6.67 18.86 4.79
CA ARG A 52 -5.38 18.26 4.41
C ARG A 52 -5.48 16.78 4.13
N ALA A 53 -6.69 16.23 4.16
CA ALA A 53 -6.95 14.82 3.96
C ALA A 53 -7.43 14.55 2.53
N PHE A 54 -6.94 13.46 1.99
CA PHE A 54 -7.27 12.93 0.68
C PHE A 54 -7.65 11.46 0.83
N SER A 55 -8.43 10.94 -0.07
CA SER A 55 -8.76 9.52 -0.10
C SER A 55 -8.38 8.91 -1.44
N VAL A 56 -7.99 7.63 -1.40
CA VAL A 56 -7.73 6.81 -2.57
C VAL A 56 -8.55 5.53 -2.50
N SER A 57 -8.80 4.90 -3.63
CA SER A 57 -9.45 3.59 -3.72
C SER A 57 -8.58 2.48 -3.12
N ASN A 58 -9.12 1.29 -3.02
CA ASN A 58 -8.37 0.07 -2.69
C ASN A 58 -8.62 -0.98 -3.78
N PRO A 59 -7.63 -1.27 -4.64
CA PRO A 59 -6.30 -0.65 -4.70
C PRO A 59 -6.38 0.81 -5.16
N GLY A 60 -5.35 1.59 -4.79
CA GLY A 60 -5.25 3.00 -5.17
C GLY A 60 -3.85 3.37 -5.60
N THR A 61 -3.76 4.30 -6.55
CA THR A 61 -2.49 4.87 -7.02
C THR A 61 -2.55 6.38 -6.91
N PHE A 62 -1.46 6.98 -6.44
CA PHE A 62 -1.35 8.43 -6.27
C PHE A 62 0.11 8.86 -6.45
N THR A 63 0.32 10.15 -6.73
CA THR A 63 1.66 10.71 -6.94
C THR A 63 1.96 11.79 -5.91
N VAL A 64 3.15 11.73 -5.33
CA VAL A 64 3.67 12.75 -4.41
C VAL A 64 5.04 13.19 -4.90
N ASN A 65 5.20 14.47 -5.23
CA ASN A 65 6.47 15.04 -5.73
C ASN A 65 7.09 14.23 -6.88
N GLY A 66 6.27 13.80 -7.83
CA GLY A 66 6.73 13.02 -8.99
C GLY A 66 7.00 11.54 -8.71
N VAL A 67 6.83 11.06 -7.47
CA VAL A 67 6.97 9.65 -7.11
C VAL A 67 5.61 8.98 -7.11
N VAL A 68 5.47 7.86 -7.80
CA VAL A 68 4.24 7.09 -7.93
C VAL A 68 4.14 6.05 -6.81
N PHE A 69 3.09 6.16 -6.01
CA PHE A 69 2.75 5.20 -4.97
C PHE A 69 1.53 4.41 -5.38
N SER A 70 1.56 3.09 -5.15
CA SER A 70 0.36 2.26 -5.16
C SER A 70 0.16 1.63 -3.79
N VAL A 71 -1.09 1.47 -3.39
CA VAL A 71 -1.48 0.83 -2.12
C VAL A 71 -2.58 -0.18 -2.39
N CYS A 72 -2.43 -1.38 -1.81
CA CYS A 72 -3.48 -2.38 -1.77
C CYS A 72 -3.61 -2.89 -0.33
N THR A 73 -4.67 -2.50 0.36
CA THR A 73 -4.90 -2.87 1.77
C THR A 73 -5.53 -4.25 1.92
N HIS A 74 -6.02 -4.84 0.82
CA HIS A 74 -6.45 -6.24 0.81
C HIS A 74 -5.24 -7.16 0.93
N ASP A 75 -5.27 -8.12 1.88
CA ASP A 75 -4.10 -8.97 2.18
C ASP A 75 -3.86 -10.05 1.11
N ALA A 76 -3.67 -9.59 -0.13
CA ALA A 76 -3.41 -10.46 -1.27
C ALA A 76 -2.07 -11.22 -1.14
N LEU A 77 -1.08 -10.68 -0.42
CA LEU A 77 0.17 -11.39 -0.12
C LEU A 77 -0.09 -12.67 0.68
N LYS A 78 -0.98 -12.62 1.67
CA LYS A 78 -1.34 -13.78 2.48
C LYS A 78 -2.05 -14.85 1.64
N HIS A 79 -2.97 -14.41 0.76
CA HIS A 79 -3.66 -15.32 -0.15
C HIS A 79 -2.68 -15.98 -1.13
N LEU A 80 -1.81 -15.24 -1.78
CA LEU A 80 -0.76 -15.78 -2.64
C LEU A 80 0.14 -16.77 -1.86
N SER A 81 0.50 -16.42 -0.63
CA SER A 81 1.32 -17.27 0.24
C SER A 81 0.67 -18.63 0.52
N ALA A 82 -0.66 -18.69 0.65
CA ALA A 82 -1.41 -19.92 0.87
C ALA A 82 -1.47 -20.81 -0.39
N HIS A 83 -1.39 -20.22 -1.57
CA HIS A 83 -1.52 -20.91 -2.85
C HIS A 83 -0.19 -21.10 -3.59
N GLU A 84 0.94 -20.61 -3.03
CA GLU A 84 2.26 -20.75 -3.65
C GLU A 84 2.70 -22.22 -3.70
N ILE A 85 2.99 -22.72 -4.89
CA ILE A 85 3.65 -23.99 -5.11
C ILE A 85 5.05 -23.70 -5.61
N SER A 86 6.08 -24.05 -4.85
CA SER A 86 7.47 -23.90 -5.25
C SER A 86 8.23 -25.22 -5.14
N LYS A 87 9.09 -25.51 -6.12
CA LYS A 87 9.93 -26.71 -6.15
C LYS A 87 11.38 -26.33 -6.50
N GLY A 88 12.32 -26.92 -5.77
CA GLY A 88 13.74 -26.73 -6.03
C GLY A 88 14.35 -25.53 -5.31
N PHE A 89 15.63 -25.22 -5.64
CA PHE A 89 16.33 -24.06 -5.07
C PHE A 89 15.78 -22.76 -5.67
N VAL A 90 15.40 -21.86 -4.80
CA VAL A 90 14.89 -20.53 -5.19
C VAL A 90 15.83 -19.47 -4.63
N ALA A 91 16.47 -18.71 -5.52
CA ALA A 91 17.50 -17.73 -5.16
C ALA A 91 16.97 -16.53 -4.36
N LYS A 92 15.69 -16.18 -4.52
CA LYS A 92 15.07 -15.04 -3.84
C LYS A 92 14.28 -15.49 -2.61
N ASP A 93 14.26 -14.63 -1.57
CA ASP A 93 13.38 -14.82 -0.41
C ASP A 93 11.92 -14.98 -0.84
N ARG A 94 11.15 -15.73 -0.03
CA ARG A 94 9.75 -16.03 -0.32
C ARG A 94 8.90 -14.78 -0.49
N LEU A 95 9.06 -13.81 0.40
CA LEU A 95 8.26 -12.58 0.38
C LEU A 95 8.58 -11.73 -0.86
N THR A 96 9.85 -11.67 -1.25
CA THR A 96 10.30 -11.02 -2.48
C THR A 96 9.67 -11.67 -3.72
N ARG A 97 9.56 -13.00 -3.76
CA ARG A 97 8.90 -13.71 -4.87
C ARG A 97 7.41 -13.39 -4.94
N LEU A 98 6.73 -13.42 -3.78
CA LEU A 98 5.30 -13.09 -3.70
C LEU A 98 5.03 -11.65 -4.15
N ALA A 99 5.82 -10.69 -3.66
CA ALA A 99 5.73 -9.30 -4.09
C ALA A 99 5.99 -9.14 -5.60
N GLY A 100 6.87 -9.96 -6.18
CA GLY A 100 7.17 -9.99 -7.60
C GLY A 100 5.97 -10.32 -8.49
N HIS A 101 4.98 -11.05 -8.00
CA HIS A 101 3.77 -11.32 -8.78
C HIS A 101 2.95 -10.05 -9.04
N PHE A 102 2.88 -9.15 -8.06
CA PHE A 102 2.16 -7.87 -8.21
C PHE A 102 2.84 -6.97 -9.25
N ALA A 103 4.15 -6.79 -9.15
CA ALA A 103 4.90 -5.93 -10.04
C ALA A 103 4.91 -6.48 -11.49
N ARG A 104 5.22 -7.78 -11.67
CA ARG A 104 5.35 -8.37 -13.02
C ARG A 104 4.03 -8.57 -13.74
N GLN A 105 2.95 -8.83 -13.01
CA GLN A 105 1.62 -8.97 -13.60
C GLN A 105 0.88 -7.64 -13.67
N ALA A 106 1.47 -6.55 -13.14
CA ALA A 106 0.85 -5.23 -13.04
C ALA A 106 -0.58 -5.31 -12.48
N HIS A 107 -0.74 -6.03 -11.37
CA HIS A 107 -2.05 -6.37 -10.82
C HIS A 107 -2.04 -6.38 -9.30
N ALA A 108 -3.02 -5.72 -8.67
CA ALA A 108 -3.11 -5.61 -7.21
C ALA A 108 -3.63 -6.89 -6.52
N TYR A 109 -4.16 -7.84 -7.27
CA TYR A 109 -4.57 -9.16 -6.78
C TYR A 109 -4.23 -10.24 -7.82
N PRO A 110 -2.96 -10.65 -7.97
CA PRO A 110 -2.51 -11.55 -9.03
C PRO A 110 -2.75 -13.04 -8.67
N LEU A 111 -3.96 -13.38 -8.23
CA LEU A 111 -4.37 -14.74 -7.90
C LEU A 111 -5.73 -15.06 -8.57
N TYR A 112 -5.76 -16.12 -9.36
CA TYR A 112 -6.98 -16.61 -9.98
C TYR A 112 -7.04 -18.15 -9.92
N PRO A 113 -8.17 -18.76 -9.51
CA PRO A 113 -9.33 -18.09 -8.93
C PRO A 113 -8.97 -17.37 -7.60
N PRO A 114 -9.77 -16.37 -7.18
CA PRO A 114 -9.50 -15.69 -5.90
C PRO A 114 -9.62 -16.68 -4.74
N ASP A 115 -8.91 -16.36 -3.64
CA ASP A 115 -9.01 -17.12 -2.40
C ASP A 115 -10.47 -17.16 -1.91
N ALA A 116 -10.90 -18.29 -1.36
CA ALA A 116 -12.28 -18.50 -0.94
C ALA A 116 -12.76 -17.51 0.17
N SER A 117 -11.81 -16.90 0.91
CA SER A 117 -12.11 -15.87 1.91
C SER A 117 -12.22 -14.46 1.33
N ALA A 118 -11.87 -14.26 0.05
CA ALA A 118 -11.93 -12.96 -0.60
C ALA A 118 -13.33 -12.68 -1.13
N CYS A 119 -13.95 -11.60 -0.65
CA CYS A 119 -15.18 -11.07 -1.23
C CYS A 119 -14.83 -10.18 -2.42
N MET A 120 -14.88 -10.72 -3.64
CA MET A 120 -14.48 -10.02 -4.87
C MET A 120 -15.70 -9.59 -5.67
N ASP A 121 -15.75 -8.30 -6.07
CA ASP A 121 -16.72 -7.83 -7.04
C ASP A 121 -16.12 -7.91 -8.47
N ALA A 122 -16.44 -8.98 -9.18
CA ALA A 122 -15.91 -9.23 -10.51
C ALA A 122 -16.31 -8.16 -11.56
N ARG A 123 -17.36 -7.38 -11.30
CA ARG A 123 -17.79 -6.29 -12.20
C ARG A 123 -16.77 -5.14 -12.25
N HIS A 124 -15.95 -5.04 -11.21
CA HIS A 124 -14.92 -4.01 -11.06
C HIS A 124 -13.49 -4.57 -11.13
N ALA A 125 -13.31 -5.74 -11.74
CA ALA A 125 -12.00 -6.41 -11.84
C ALA A 125 -10.94 -5.55 -12.56
N ASP A 126 -11.33 -4.70 -13.49
CA ASP A 126 -10.41 -3.79 -14.18
C ASP A 126 -9.71 -2.81 -13.23
N ALA A 127 -10.34 -2.45 -12.11
CA ALA A 127 -9.73 -1.59 -11.09
C ALA A 127 -8.55 -2.27 -10.34
N LEU A 128 -8.33 -3.56 -10.54
CA LEU A 128 -7.21 -4.29 -9.96
C LEU A 128 -5.92 -4.18 -10.79
N ARG A 129 -6.01 -3.65 -12.01
CA ARG A 129 -4.85 -3.44 -12.88
C ARG A 129 -4.07 -2.22 -12.43
N LEU A 130 -2.75 -2.30 -12.54
CA LEU A 130 -1.86 -1.18 -12.35
C LEU A 130 -1.50 -0.62 -13.73
N ASP A 131 -2.11 0.48 -14.11
CA ASP A 131 -1.87 1.13 -15.41
C ASP A 131 -0.45 1.70 -15.52
N VAL A 132 0.16 2.02 -14.37
CA VAL A 132 1.52 2.53 -14.27
C VAL A 132 2.28 1.69 -13.25
N SER A 133 3.52 1.34 -13.56
CA SER A 133 4.42 0.71 -12.59
C SER A 133 4.72 1.70 -11.45
N PRO A 134 4.36 1.39 -10.20
CA PRO A 134 4.64 2.28 -9.08
C PRO A 134 6.13 2.27 -8.73
N ASP A 135 6.63 3.40 -8.22
CA ASP A 135 7.95 3.46 -7.60
C ASP A 135 7.95 2.79 -6.23
N VAL A 136 6.84 2.93 -5.51
CA VAL A 136 6.64 2.35 -4.18
C VAL A 136 5.29 1.63 -4.14
N PHE A 137 5.31 0.35 -3.78
CA PHE A 137 4.09 -0.42 -3.61
C PHE A 137 3.90 -0.83 -2.15
N ILE A 138 2.85 -0.29 -1.52
CA ILE A 138 2.51 -0.53 -0.12
C ILE A 138 1.50 -1.68 -0.07
N LEU A 139 1.91 -2.79 0.54
CA LEU A 139 1.17 -4.05 0.61
C LEU A 139 1.02 -4.50 2.07
N PRO A 140 0.15 -3.88 2.87
CA PRO A 140 -0.10 -4.29 4.25
C PRO A 140 -0.55 -5.74 4.32
N SER A 141 0.11 -6.55 5.17
CA SER A 141 -0.17 -7.98 5.29
C SER A 141 0.02 -8.46 6.73
N ASP A 142 -0.69 -9.55 7.08
CA ASP A 142 -0.47 -10.31 8.31
C ASP A 142 0.83 -11.12 8.30
N LEU A 143 1.46 -11.29 7.13
CA LEU A 143 2.78 -11.89 7.00
C LEU A 143 3.85 -11.03 7.67
N LYS A 144 5.07 -11.57 7.79
CA LYS A 144 6.21 -10.83 8.31
C LYS A 144 6.41 -9.52 7.53
N THR A 145 6.66 -8.43 8.25
CA THR A 145 7.02 -7.15 7.63
C THR A 145 8.28 -7.28 6.78
N PHE A 146 8.32 -6.59 5.64
CA PHE A 146 9.47 -6.56 4.75
C PHE A 146 9.57 -5.25 3.96
N VAL A 147 10.75 -4.99 3.47
CA VAL A 147 11.05 -3.95 2.49
C VAL A 147 11.98 -4.55 1.46
N GLU A 148 11.55 -4.64 0.21
CA GLU A 148 12.28 -5.30 -0.86
C GLU A 148 12.26 -4.49 -2.15
N ASP A 149 13.39 -4.46 -2.84
CA ASP A 149 13.47 -3.97 -4.22
C ASP A 149 13.09 -5.11 -5.17
N VAL A 150 11.94 -4.99 -5.79
CA VAL A 150 11.41 -5.98 -6.72
C VAL A 150 11.37 -5.37 -8.11
N ASP A 151 12.39 -5.68 -8.91
CA ASP A 151 12.50 -5.24 -10.30
C ASP A 151 12.38 -3.71 -10.46
N GLY A 152 12.95 -2.94 -9.50
CA GLY A 152 12.93 -1.48 -9.47
C GLY A 152 11.80 -0.87 -8.61
N VAL A 153 10.81 -1.65 -8.21
CA VAL A 153 9.71 -1.23 -7.35
C VAL A 153 10.05 -1.48 -5.88
N VAL A 154 9.94 -0.47 -5.03
CA VAL A 154 10.10 -0.62 -3.58
C VAL A 154 8.82 -1.19 -2.99
N CYS A 155 8.80 -2.50 -2.75
CA CYS A 155 7.68 -3.19 -2.14
C CYS A 155 7.78 -3.17 -0.61
N VAL A 156 6.72 -2.69 0.06
CA VAL A 156 6.71 -2.49 1.51
C VAL A 156 5.51 -3.18 2.14
N ASN A 157 5.76 -4.11 3.06
CA ASN A 157 4.74 -4.56 4.01
C ASN A 157 4.99 -3.88 5.37
N PRO A 158 4.23 -2.83 5.72
CA PRO A 158 4.39 -2.14 7.00
C PRO A 158 3.84 -2.95 8.18
N GLY A 159 3.12 -4.03 7.93
CA GLY A 159 2.35 -4.75 8.94
C GLY A 159 1.08 -4.01 9.36
N ARG A 160 0.66 -4.20 10.59
CA ARG A 160 -0.52 -3.54 11.19
C ARG A 160 -0.09 -2.52 12.24
N LEU A 161 -0.79 -1.38 12.28
CA LEU A 161 -0.57 -0.33 13.28
C LEU A 161 -0.85 -0.80 14.71
N ALA A 162 -1.82 -1.71 14.87
CA ALA A 162 -2.18 -2.31 16.15
C ALA A 162 -2.44 -3.81 15.99
N ARG A 163 -2.16 -4.57 17.04
CA ARG A 163 -2.46 -6.00 17.14
C ARG A 163 -3.15 -6.28 18.48
N GLY A 164 -4.46 -6.50 18.45
CA GLY A 164 -5.26 -6.59 19.67
C GLY A 164 -5.16 -5.31 20.49
N GLY A 165 -4.85 -5.43 21.77
CA GLY A 165 -4.62 -4.28 22.67
C GLY A 165 -3.19 -3.70 22.66
N GLY A 166 -2.29 -4.20 21.81
CA GLY A 166 -0.89 -3.78 21.76
C GLY A 166 -0.53 -2.97 20.51
N GLY A 167 0.60 -2.26 20.57
CA GLY A 167 1.18 -1.58 19.42
C GLY A 167 1.66 -2.56 18.35
N GLY A 168 1.50 -2.19 17.09
CA GLY A 168 1.97 -2.95 15.94
C GLY A 168 3.24 -2.37 15.33
N THR A 169 3.19 -2.12 14.03
CA THR A 169 4.31 -1.60 13.25
C THR A 169 3.84 -0.50 12.30
N LEU A 170 4.77 0.36 11.91
CA LEU A 170 4.59 1.35 10.85
C LEU A 170 5.83 1.40 9.98
N ALA A 171 5.69 1.81 8.73
CA ALA A 171 6.80 2.09 7.83
C ALA A 171 7.02 3.60 7.72
N LYS A 172 8.26 4.04 7.92
CA LYS A 172 8.73 5.39 7.62
C LYS A 172 9.50 5.35 6.31
N ILE A 173 8.99 6.04 5.30
CA ILE A 173 9.60 6.11 3.98
C ILE A 173 10.19 7.51 3.80
N VAL A 174 11.49 7.58 3.51
CA VAL A 174 12.20 8.81 3.20
C VAL A 174 12.73 8.67 1.78
N ILE A 175 12.33 9.58 0.90
CA ILE A 175 12.79 9.60 -0.48
C ILE A 175 13.66 10.85 -0.66
N HIS A 176 14.93 10.64 -0.95
CA HIS A 176 15.87 11.73 -1.18
C HIS A 176 15.65 12.37 -2.56
N PRO A 177 15.98 13.64 -2.75
CA PRO A 177 15.94 14.27 -4.07
C PRO A 177 16.73 13.45 -5.11
N ALA A 178 16.32 13.49 -6.36
CA ALA A 178 17.16 13.00 -7.45
C ALA A 178 18.46 13.84 -7.53
N SER A 179 19.60 13.19 -7.83
CA SER A 179 20.84 13.93 -8.07
C SER A 179 20.68 14.81 -9.32
N VAL A 180 21.20 16.03 -9.26
CA VAL A 180 21.15 16.99 -10.38
C VAL A 180 22.08 16.55 -11.51
N GLU A 181 23.08 15.72 -11.23
CA GLU A 181 23.97 15.11 -12.20
C GLU A 181 23.19 14.08 -13.03
N GLY A 182 22.85 14.45 -14.26
CA GLY A 182 22.09 13.60 -15.21
C GLY A 182 20.69 14.09 -15.57
N LEU A 183 20.29 15.28 -15.12
CA LEU A 183 19.01 15.89 -15.53
C LEU A 183 18.99 16.38 -16.99
N ASP A 184 20.14 16.45 -17.65
CA ASP A 184 20.24 16.81 -19.07
C ASP A 184 20.01 15.63 -20.03
N ASP A 185 19.85 14.42 -19.49
CA ASP A 185 19.53 13.24 -20.26
C ASP A 185 18.02 12.96 -20.15
N GLU A 186 17.26 13.18 -21.22
CA GLU A 186 15.83 12.86 -21.32
C GLU A 186 15.53 11.37 -21.00
N THR A 187 16.59 10.54 -20.94
CA THR A 187 16.53 9.12 -20.58
C THR A 187 16.88 8.82 -19.14
N ALA A 188 17.17 9.84 -18.30
CA ALA A 188 17.55 9.62 -16.91
C ALA A 188 16.40 8.94 -16.15
N GLU A 189 16.56 7.65 -15.86
CA GLU A 189 15.58 6.87 -15.13
C GLU A 189 15.35 7.41 -13.72
N HIS A 190 14.10 7.65 -13.40
CA HIS A 190 13.65 8.10 -12.08
C HIS A 190 13.75 6.96 -11.03
N ARG A 191 14.96 6.52 -10.70
CA ARG A 191 15.24 5.35 -9.85
C ARG A 191 14.97 5.63 -8.37
N VAL A 192 13.70 5.61 -7.96
CA VAL A 192 13.29 5.80 -6.55
C VAL A 192 13.88 4.72 -5.64
N ASN A 193 14.00 3.48 -6.09
CA ASN A 193 14.60 2.37 -5.34
C ASN A 193 16.05 2.62 -4.90
N LYS A 194 16.80 3.49 -5.60
CA LYS A 194 18.19 3.84 -5.25
C LYS A 194 18.32 5.01 -4.27
N ARG A 195 17.24 5.78 -4.07
CA ARG A 195 17.21 6.97 -3.22
C ARG A 195 16.16 6.94 -2.12
N ALA A 196 15.41 5.83 -2.01
CA ALA A 196 14.46 5.59 -0.95
C ALA A 196 15.12 4.87 0.24
N ARG A 197 14.83 5.35 1.43
CA ARG A 197 15.09 4.65 2.69
C ARG A 197 13.78 4.32 3.36
N VAL A 198 13.58 3.06 3.71
CA VAL A 198 12.37 2.60 4.39
C VAL A 198 12.74 1.90 5.69
N ASP A 199 12.23 2.41 6.78
CA ASP A 199 12.42 1.85 8.12
C ASP A 199 11.08 1.32 8.64
N VAL A 200 10.97 0.03 8.93
CA VAL A 200 9.79 -0.54 9.61
C VAL A 200 10.04 -0.51 11.11
N MET A 201 9.22 0.24 11.82
CA MET A 201 9.38 0.51 13.24
C MET A 201 8.25 -0.13 14.05
N LYS A 202 8.59 -0.65 15.22
CA LYS A 202 7.60 -1.16 16.19
C LYS A 202 7.06 -0.02 17.04
N ILE A 203 5.75 0.02 17.21
CA ILE A 203 5.06 0.94 18.10
C ILE A 203 5.13 0.35 19.52
N LYS A 204 5.62 1.15 20.47
CA LYS A 204 5.70 0.78 21.89
C LYS A 204 4.43 1.15 22.63
#